data_f6a48453f4893862ee3907fdccccd5ec
#
_entry.id   f6a48453f4893862ee3907fdccccd5ec
#
_cell.length_a   1.000
_cell.length_b   1.000
_cell.length_c   1.000
_cell.angle_alpha   90.00
_cell.angle_beta   90.00
_cell.angle_gamma   90.00
#
_symmetry.space_group_name_H-M   'P 1'
#
loop_
_entity.id
_entity.type
_entity.pdbx_description
1 polymer ?
#
loop_
_entity_poly.entity_id
_entity_poly.type
_entity_poly.pdbx_seq_one_letter_code
_entity_poly.pdbx_strand_id
1 'polypeptide(L)' 'MPANSPDTDPRAILRAGLPDRYLTPEGLASMLVVPIETIYGWRKKRTGPPGFRVGRHIRYDPAAVQAWIHEQATRDAA' A
#
# COMPACT_ATOMS: atom_id res chain seq x y z
N MET A 1 -30.55 -6.87 8.21
CA MET A 1 -29.20 -6.75 8.21
C MET A 1 -28.78 -5.32 8.08
N PRO A 2 -28.03 -5.00 8.87
CA PRO A 2 -27.54 -3.67 8.69
C PRO A 2 -26.82 -3.59 7.37
N ALA A 3 -27.21 -2.65 6.60
CA ALA A 3 -26.56 -2.41 5.34
C ALA A 3 -25.09 -2.16 5.54
N ASN A 4 -24.75 -1.75 6.73
CA ASN A 4 -23.35 -1.49 7.04
C ASN A 4 -22.68 -2.66 7.73
N SER A 5 -23.35 -3.81 7.77
CA SER A 5 -22.66 -5.00 8.21
C SER A 5 -21.56 -5.31 7.20
N PRO A 6 -20.37 -5.69 7.66
CA PRO A 6 -19.29 -6.01 6.75
C PRO A 6 -19.68 -7.05 5.71
N ASP A 7 -20.54 -7.98 6.09
CA ASP A 7 -20.91 -9.06 5.20
C ASP A 7 -21.81 -8.62 4.06
N THR A 8 -22.46 -7.47 4.21
CA THR A 8 -23.40 -7.01 3.20
C THR A 8 -22.99 -5.68 2.60
N ASP A 9 -21.98 -5.05 3.15
CA ASP A 9 -21.45 -3.84 2.57
C ASP A 9 -20.67 -4.22 1.31
N PRO A 10 -21.07 -3.72 0.14
CA PRO A 10 -20.31 -4.03 -1.08
C PRO A 10 -18.82 -3.70 -0.96
N ARG A 11 -18.51 -2.67 -0.21
CA ARG A 11 -17.11 -2.31 -0.02
C ARG A 11 -16.37 -3.33 0.81
N ALA A 12 -17.04 -3.96 1.76
CA ALA A 12 -16.42 -5.01 2.55
C ALA A 12 -16.13 -6.24 1.69
N ILE A 13 -17.01 -6.53 0.75
CA ILE A 13 -16.81 -7.64 -0.16
C ILE A 13 -15.62 -7.35 -1.07
N LEU A 14 -15.54 -6.14 -1.56
CA LEU A 14 -14.41 -5.74 -2.41
C LEU A 14 -13.09 -5.83 -1.64
N ARG A 15 -13.13 -5.53 -0.37
CA ARG A 15 -11.91 -5.55 0.45
C ARG A 15 -11.34 -6.94 0.66
N ALA A 16 -12.12 -7.98 0.40
CA ALA A 16 -11.59 -9.33 0.47
C ALA A 16 -10.48 -9.53 -0.56
N GLY A 17 -10.55 -8.82 -1.69
CA GLY A 17 -9.52 -8.89 -2.71
C GLY A 17 -8.93 -7.54 -3.08
N LEU A 18 -9.44 -6.46 -2.49
CA LEU A 18 -9.00 -5.11 -2.83
C LEU A 18 -8.63 -4.36 -1.55
N PRO A 19 -7.84 -3.31 -1.67
CA PRO A 19 -7.44 -2.54 -0.50
C PRO A 19 -8.62 -1.82 0.12
N ASP A 20 -8.61 -1.76 1.45
CA ASP A 20 -9.58 -1.00 2.21
C ASP A 20 -9.36 0.49 2.00
N ARG A 21 -8.12 0.89 1.95
CA ARG A 21 -7.75 2.27 1.72
C ARG A 21 -6.31 2.29 1.22
N TYR A 22 -5.95 3.42 0.63
CA TYR A 22 -4.58 3.60 0.18
C TYR A 22 -3.69 3.96 1.35
N LEU A 23 -2.43 3.57 1.24
CA LEU A 23 -1.45 3.82 2.29
C LEU A 23 -0.83 5.20 2.12
N THR A 24 -0.57 5.86 3.26
CA THR A 24 0.24 7.05 3.27
C THR A 24 1.71 6.65 3.29
N PRO A 25 2.63 7.60 2.99
CA PRO A 25 4.05 7.29 3.16
C PRO A 25 4.37 6.82 4.58
N GLU A 26 3.75 7.45 5.58
CA GLU A 26 3.94 7.05 6.97
C GLU A 26 3.42 5.64 7.21
N GLY A 27 2.26 5.32 6.63
CA GLY A 27 1.70 3.99 6.75
C GLY A 27 2.59 2.93 6.10
N LEU A 28 3.14 3.26 4.94
CA LEU A 28 4.06 2.36 4.27
C LEU A 28 5.33 2.14 5.08
N ALA A 29 5.88 3.22 5.63
CA ALA A 29 7.07 3.13 6.47
C ALA A 29 6.82 2.24 7.68
N SER A 30 5.67 2.41 8.31
CA SER A 30 5.29 1.61 9.46
C SER A 30 5.10 0.14 9.08
N MET A 31 4.47 -0.12 7.96
CA MET A 31 4.22 -1.47 7.49
C MET A 31 5.53 -2.20 7.19
N LEU A 32 6.48 -1.52 6.59
CA LEU A 32 7.77 -2.12 6.24
C LEU A 32 8.80 -2.00 7.36
N VAL A 33 8.46 -1.27 8.42
CA VAL A 33 9.35 -1.04 9.56
C VAL A 33 10.66 -0.41 9.10
N VAL A 34 10.53 0.68 8.35
CA VAL A 34 11.69 1.45 7.88
C VAL A 34 11.44 2.92 8.22
N PRO A 35 12.50 3.72 8.28
CA PRO A 35 12.34 5.16 8.51
C PRO A 35 11.55 5.82 7.38
N ILE A 36 10.81 6.87 7.71
CA ILE A 36 10.05 7.59 6.71
C ILE A 36 10.96 8.19 5.63
N GLU A 37 12.17 8.54 6.01
CA GLU A 37 13.15 9.08 5.07
C GLU A 37 13.46 8.09 3.95
N THR A 38 13.42 6.81 4.26
CA THR A 38 13.62 5.77 3.27
C THR A 38 12.55 5.82 2.20
N ILE A 39 11.29 6.02 2.63
CA ILE A 39 10.17 6.10 1.70
C ILE A 39 10.34 7.31 0.78
N TYR A 40 10.66 8.45 1.33
CA TYR A 40 10.86 9.65 0.54
C TYR A 40 12.08 9.52 -0.37
N GLY A 41 13.11 8.85 0.09
CA GLY A 41 14.29 8.58 -0.73
C GLY A 41 13.95 7.73 -1.94
N TRP A 42 13.16 6.68 -1.75
CA TRP A 42 12.70 5.84 -2.85
C TRP A 42 11.89 6.65 -3.84
N ARG A 43 11.00 7.50 -3.32
CA ARG A 43 10.14 8.31 -4.17
C ARG A 43 10.96 9.27 -5.02
N LYS A 44 11.97 9.86 -4.42
CA LYS A 44 12.85 10.80 -5.11
C LYS A 44 13.64 10.10 -6.21
N LYS A 45 14.11 8.89 -5.95
CA LYS A 45 14.88 8.12 -6.91
C LYS A 45 14.01 7.31 -7.86
N ARG A 46 12.70 7.35 -7.66
CA ARG A 46 11.74 6.58 -8.45
C ARG A 46 11.99 5.08 -8.33
N THR A 47 12.34 4.66 -7.12
CA THR A 47 12.47 3.25 -6.77
C THR A 47 11.42 2.92 -5.73
N GLY A 48 11.43 1.71 -5.21
CA GLY A 48 10.46 1.28 -4.23
C GLY A 48 9.13 0.91 -4.85
N PRO A 49 8.10 0.74 -4.03
CA PRO A 49 6.80 0.34 -4.57
C PRO A 49 6.15 1.48 -5.34
N PRO A 50 5.26 1.15 -6.28
CA PRO A 50 4.60 2.18 -7.07
C PRO A 50 3.68 3.02 -6.20
N GLY A 51 3.80 4.33 -6.32
CA GLY A 51 2.95 5.27 -5.63
C GLY A 51 2.43 6.29 -6.61
N PHE A 52 1.46 7.05 -6.19
CA PHE A 52 0.87 8.07 -7.04
C PHE A 52 0.50 9.28 -6.21
N ARG A 53 0.27 10.37 -6.89
CA ARG A 53 -0.03 11.63 -6.24
C ARG A 53 -1.51 11.94 -6.35
N VAL A 54 -2.11 12.30 -5.21
CA VAL A 54 -3.47 12.81 -5.16
C VAL A 54 -3.35 14.25 -4.67
N GLY A 55 -3.42 15.20 -5.61
CA GLY A 55 -3.12 16.57 -5.27
C GLY A 55 -1.67 16.69 -4.83
N ARG A 56 -1.46 17.10 -3.60
CA ARG A 56 -0.13 17.23 -3.02
C ARG A 56 0.23 16.03 -2.14
N HIS A 57 -0.66 15.04 -2.06
CA HIS A 57 -0.47 13.90 -1.18
C HIS A 57 -0.01 12.69 -1.97
N ILE A 58 0.90 11.92 -1.37
CA ILE A 58 1.38 10.68 -1.95
C ILE A 58 0.58 9.54 -1.35
N ARG A 59 0.19 8.59 -2.20
CA ARG A 59 -0.55 7.42 -1.74
C ARG A 59 -0.03 6.18 -2.44
N TYR A 60 -0.18 5.04 -1.78
CA TYR A 60 0.27 3.75 -2.28
C TYR A 60 -0.89 2.77 -2.26
N ASP A 61 -1.03 2.03 -3.33
CA ASP A 61 -2.04 0.97 -3.42
C ASP A 61 -1.51 -0.25 -2.65
N PRO A 62 -2.19 -0.69 -1.59
CA PRO A 62 -1.72 -1.84 -0.82
C PRO A 62 -1.49 -3.09 -1.65
N ALA A 63 -2.30 -3.34 -2.66
CA ALA A 63 -2.11 -4.52 -3.52
C ALA A 63 -0.81 -4.40 -4.32
N ALA A 64 -0.54 -3.21 -4.85
CA ALA A 64 0.69 -2.97 -5.59
C ALA A 64 1.91 -3.05 -4.68
N VAL A 65 1.77 -2.58 -3.44
CA VAL A 65 2.84 -2.68 -2.45
C VAL A 65 3.13 -4.14 -2.14
N GLN A 66 2.09 -4.94 -1.96
CA GLN A 66 2.26 -6.36 -1.69
C GLN A 66 2.99 -7.07 -2.83
N ALA A 67 2.63 -6.75 -4.06
CA ALA A 67 3.28 -7.34 -5.22
C ALA A 67 4.76 -6.94 -5.24
N TRP A 68 5.05 -5.69 -4.94
CA TRP A 68 6.43 -5.20 -4.90
C TRP A 68 7.22 -5.90 -3.79
N ILE A 69 6.62 -6.07 -2.61
CA ILE A 69 7.27 -6.76 -1.50
C ILE A 69 7.61 -8.18 -1.90
N HIS A 70 6.67 -8.86 -2.54
CA HIS A 70 6.86 -10.24 -2.98
C HIS A 70 8.02 -10.31 -3.99
N GLU A 71 8.08 -9.36 -4.86
CA GLU A 71 9.16 -9.30 -5.85
C GLU A 71 10.52 -9.10 -5.17
N GLN A 72 10.58 -8.21 -4.18
CA GLN A 72 11.84 -7.97 -3.47
C GLN A 72 12.26 -9.23 -2.70
N ALA A 73 11.33 -9.88 -2.04
CA ALA A 73 11.65 -11.10 -1.30
C ALA A 73 12.16 -12.20 -2.22
N THR A 74 11.59 -12.32 -3.40
CA THR A 74 11.99 -13.31 -4.38
C THR A 74 13.40 -13.03 -4.89
N ARG A 75 13.70 -11.77 -5.17
CA ARG A 75 15.02 -11.38 -5.63
C ARG A 75 16.08 -11.66 -4.59
N ASP A 76 15.78 -11.32 -3.36
CA ASP A 76 16.74 -11.47 -2.28
C ASP A 76 17.00 -12.97 -2.01
N ALA A 77 15.99 -13.80 -2.21
CA ALA A 77 16.10 -15.24 -1.99
C ALA A 77 16.91 -15.92 -3.11
N ALA A 78 16.97 -15.30 -4.26
CA ALA A 78 17.76 -15.85 -5.36
C ALA A 78 19.24 -15.69 -5.12
#